data_0c83a69973e7de5494e920b7bd9728da
#
_entry.id   0c83a69973e7de5494e920b7bd9728da
#
_cell.length_a   1.000
_cell.length_b   1.000
_cell.length_c   1.000
_cell.angle_alpha   90.00
_cell.angle_beta   90.00
_cell.angle_gamma   90.00
#
_symmetry.space_group_name_H-M   'P 1'
#
loop_
_entity.id
_entity.type
_entity.pdbx_description
1 polymer ?
#
loop_
_entity_poly.entity_id
_entity_poly.type
_entity_poly.pdbx_seq_one_letter_code
_entity_poly.pdbx_strand_id
1 'polypeptide(L)'
;HSDRGIGIPNAMMAIASGADRIHATALGIGERCGNVPMDLLLVNLKLEGILDRDLSMLHRYVEEVSTATGVEIPENYPVFGANAFRTSTGVHAAAILKARHKGDARLADLVYSGVPASMFGSEQKIEIGFMSGKSNVVACLESRGIEPDENLVGRILDEAKRASTVLSEQRIDEIVAAYRRGGSQ
;
A
#
# COMPACT_ATOMS: atom_id res chain seq x y z
N HIS A 1 0.61 27.45 -2.38
CA HIS A 1 1.85 26.73 -2.59
C HIS A 1 2.34 26.01 -1.34
N SER A 2 3.15 24.97 -1.50
CA SER A 2 3.62 24.09 -0.43
C SER A 2 5.08 24.34 -0.01
N ASP A 3 5.57 25.58 -0.16
CA ASP A 3 6.99 25.94 0.07
C ASP A 3 7.53 25.53 1.46
N ARG A 4 6.67 25.45 2.47
CA ARG A 4 7.02 24.98 3.82
C ARG A 4 6.58 23.55 4.15
N GLY A 5 6.04 22.82 3.16
CA GLY A 5 5.54 21.45 3.35
C GLY A 5 4.22 21.33 4.15
N ILE A 6 3.52 22.44 4.42
CA ILE A 6 2.27 22.44 5.22
C ILE A 6 1.01 22.67 4.37
N GLY A 7 1.05 22.34 3.08
CA GLY A 7 -0.06 22.60 2.16
C GLY A 7 -1.37 21.96 2.60
N ILE A 8 -1.37 20.65 2.91
CA ILE A 8 -2.58 19.92 3.32
C ILE A 8 -3.14 20.44 4.65
N PRO A 9 -2.37 20.52 5.75
CA PRO A 9 -2.88 21.08 6.99
C PRO A 9 -3.48 22.47 6.80
N ASN A 10 -2.84 23.32 5.99
CA ASN A 10 -3.32 24.67 5.72
C ASN A 10 -4.68 24.66 4.96
N ALA A 11 -4.82 23.80 3.97
CA ALA A 11 -6.07 23.64 3.24
C ALA A 11 -7.21 23.11 4.15
N MET A 12 -6.91 22.10 5.00
CA MET A 12 -7.87 21.58 5.96
C MET A 12 -8.32 22.66 6.96
N MET A 13 -7.39 23.45 7.49
CA MET A 13 -7.70 24.56 8.39
C MET A 13 -8.51 25.66 7.70
N ALA A 14 -8.23 25.96 6.45
CA ALA A 14 -9.03 26.93 5.68
C ALA A 14 -10.47 26.46 5.51
N ILE A 15 -10.70 25.18 5.19
CA ILE A 15 -12.03 24.57 5.12
C ILE A 15 -12.75 24.66 6.48
N ALA A 16 -12.08 24.26 7.55
CA ALA A 16 -12.64 24.34 8.90
C ALA A 16 -12.97 25.78 9.33
N SER A 17 -12.27 26.77 8.78
CA SER A 17 -12.51 28.21 9.02
C SER A 17 -13.52 28.83 8.07
N GLY A 18 -14.20 28.04 7.20
CA GLY A 18 -15.29 28.50 6.36
C GLY A 18 -14.87 28.92 4.94
N ALA A 19 -13.75 28.46 4.42
CA ALA A 19 -13.41 28.66 3.02
C ALA A 19 -14.36 27.86 2.11
N ASP A 20 -15.03 28.53 1.19
CA ASP A 20 -15.98 27.91 0.24
C ASP A 20 -15.27 27.13 -0.87
N ARG A 21 -14.01 27.43 -1.13
CA ARG A 21 -13.25 26.83 -2.23
C ARG A 21 -11.76 26.75 -1.91
N ILE A 22 -11.19 25.60 -2.24
CA ILE A 22 -9.75 25.35 -2.16
C ILE A 22 -9.20 25.08 -3.56
N HIS A 23 -8.07 25.69 -3.89
CA HIS A 23 -7.31 25.37 -5.08
C HIS A 23 -6.24 24.32 -4.73
N ALA A 24 -6.22 23.24 -5.49
CA ALA A 24 -5.28 22.15 -5.36
C ALA A 24 -4.99 21.53 -6.72
N THR A 25 -3.86 20.85 -6.87
CA THR A 25 -3.47 20.20 -8.13
C THR A 25 -3.16 18.72 -7.89
N ALA A 26 -3.36 17.89 -8.91
CA ALA A 26 -2.96 16.50 -8.82
C ALA A 26 -1.47 16.38 -8.53
N LEU A 27 -1.08 15.49 -7.63
CA LEU A 27 0.30 15.31 -7.17
C LEU A 27 0.96 16.60 -6.62
N GLY A 28 0.18 17.64 -6.39
CA GLY A 28 0.70 18.93 -5.98
C GLY A 28 1.52 19.66 -7.04
N ILE A 29 1.41 19.29 -8.31
CA ILE A 29 2.20 19.87 -9.40
C ILE A 29 2.01 21.39 -9.46
N GLY A 30 3.11 22.15 -9.58
CA GLY A 30 3.11 23.60 -9.66
C GLY A 30 4.50 24.22 -9.54
N GLU A 31 4.57 25.54 -9.57
CA GLU A 31 5.82 26.27 -9.41
C GLU A 31 6.55 25.95 -8.10
N ARG A 32 7.86 25.95 -8.11
CA ARG A 32 8.77 25.68 -7.00
C ARG A 32 8.49 24.29 -6.37
N CYS A 33 7.96 24.26 -5.13
CA CYS A 33 7.56 23.03 -4.43
C CYS A 33 6.15 22.56 -4.77
N GLY A 34 5.47 23.22 -5.71
CA GLY A 34 4.11 22.92 -6.12
C GLY A 34 3.02 23.45 -5.19
N ASN A 35 1.83 22.95 -5.39
CA ASN A 35 0.60 23.33 -4.70
C ASN A 35 0.19 22.30 -3.64
N VAL A 36 -0.98 22.51 -3.05
CA VAL A 36 -1.65 21.48 -2.25
C VAL A 36 -1.93 20.28 -3.14
N PRO A 37 -1.47 19.07 -2.81
CA PRO A 37 -1.82 17.87 -3.56
C PRO A 37 -3.31 17.54 -3.38
N MET A 38 -4.08 17.66 -4.46
CA MET A 38 -5.53 17.46 -4.47
C MET A 38 -5.90 16.02 -4.09
N ASP A 39 -5.16 15.07 -4.59
CA ASP A 39 -5.31 13.65 -4.31
C ASP A 39 -5.22 13.38 -2.81
N LEU A 40 -4.19 13.87 -2.13
CA LEU A 40 -4.03 13.71 -0.68
C LEU A 40 -5.02 14.54 0.13
N LEU A 41 -5.44 15.72 -0.38
CA LEU A 41 -6.48 16.51 0.26
C LEU A 41 -7.82 15.76 0.22
N LEU A 42 -8.19 15.16 -0.91
CA LEU A 42 -9.42 14.36 -1.05
C LEU A 42 -9.40 13.14 -0.12
N VAL A 43 -8.25 12.47 0.03
CA VAL A 43 -8.08 11.38 1.00
C VAL A 43 -8.40 11.85 2.42
N ASN A 44 -7.81 12.96 2.86
CA ASN A 44 -8.04 13.48 4.20
C ASN A 44 -9.50 13.91 4.41
N LEU A 45 -10.11 14.62 3.44
CA LEU A 45 -11.52 15.01 3.52
C LEU A 45 -12.45 13.81 3.61
N LYS A 46 -12.15 12.71 2.92
CA LYS A 46 -12.91 11.46 2.98
C LYS A 46 -12.78 10.78 4.33
N LEU A 47 -11.57 10.68 4.86
CA LEU A 47 -11.30 10.05 6.16
C LEU A 47 -11.91 10.82 7.34
N GLU A 48 -11.94 12.15 7.25
CA GLU A 48 -12.59 13.02 8.24
C GLU A 48 -14.14 13.08 8.08
N GLY A 49 -14.69 12.38 7.08
CA GLY A 49 -16.13 12.37 6.83
C GLY A 49 -16.72 13.68 6.28
N ILE A 50 -15.86 14.60 5.84
CA ILE A 50 -16.27 15.90 5.23
C ILE A 50 -16.73 15.68 3.79
N LEU A 51 -16.13 14.71 3.09
CA LEU A 51 -16.45 14.38 1.72
C LEU A 51 -17.08 12.99 1.63
N ASP A 52 -18.37 12.94 1.23
CA ASP A 52 -19.05 11.67 0.96
C ASP A 52 -19.16 11.41 -0.54
N ARG A 53 -18.03 11.01 -1.14
CA ARG A 53 -17.96 10.59 -2.54
C ARG A 53 -17.17 9.29 -2.62
N ASP A 54 -17.43 8.49 -3.66
CA ASP A 54 -16.59 7.37 -4.04
C ASP A 54 -15.27 7.88 -4.61
N LEU A 55 -14.16 7.45 -4.03
CA LEU A 55 -12.80 7.79 -4.44
C LEU A 55 -12.01 6.56 -4.90
N SER A 56 -12.68 5.45 -5.20
CA SER A 56 -12.04 4.21 -5.66
C SER A 56 -11.24 4.36 -6.97
N MET A 57 -11.54 5.38 -7.77
CA MET A 57 -10.81 5.70 -9.00
C MET A 57 -9.65 6.69 -8.79
N LEU A 58 -9.39 7.11 -7.55
CA LEU A 58 -8.41 8.17 -7.29
C LEU A 58 -6.97 7.71 -7.61
N HIS A 59 -6.64 6.45 -7.32
CA HIS A 59 -5.33 5.89 -7.67
C HIS A 59 -5.09 5.96 -9.17
N ARG A 60 -6.04 5.46 -9.96
CA ARG A 60 -5.96 5.51 -11.43
C ARG A 60 -5.84 6.95 -11.95
N TYR A 61 -6.59 7.88 -11.36
CA TYR A 61 -6.49 9.30 -11.74
C TYR A 61 -5.07 9.84 -11.52
N VAL A 62 -4.44 9.50 -10.40
CA VAL A 62 -3.07 9.93 -10.09
C VAL A 62 -2.05 9.32 -11.09
N GLU A 63 -2.20 8.05 -11.44
CA GLU A 63 -1.36 7.38 -12.44
C GLU A 63 -1.51 8.01 -13.84
N GLU A 64 -2.73 8.29 -14.26
CA GLU A 64 -3.01 8.96 -15.55
C GLU A 64 -2.39 10.37 -15.60
N VAL A 65 -2.48 11.13 -14.52
CA VAL A 65 -1.84 12.45 -14.44
C VAL A 65 -0.32 12.34 -14.48
N SER A 66 0.27 11.40 -13.72
CA SER A 66 1.71 11.13 -13.76
C SER A 66 2.18 10.83 -15.17
N THR A 67 1.48 9.94 -15.86
CA THR A 67 1.78 9.57 -17.25
C THR A 67 1.67 10.76 -18.20
N ALA A 68 0.57 11.51 -18.10
CA ALA A 68 0.30 12.64 -19.00
C ALA A 68 1.26 13.82 -18.83
N THR A 69 1.76 14.03 -17.61
CA THR A 69 2.65 15.15 -17.28
C THR A 69 4.14 14.77 -17.26
N GLY A 70 4.47 13.48 -17.22
CA GLY A 70 5.83 12.99 -17.02
C GLY A 70 6.37 13.22 -15.61
N VAL A 71 5.52 13.59 -14.65
CA VAL A 71 5.90 13.76 -13.24
C VAL A 71 5.79 12.39 -12.55
N GLU A 72 6.91 11.83 -12.14
CA GLU A 72 6.95 10.53 -11.46
C GLU A 72 6.29 10.59 -10.07
N ILE A 73 5.57 9.53 -9.71
CA ILE A 73 5.05 9.35 -8.36
C ILE A 73 6.19 8.76 -7.50
N PRO A 74 6.67 9.46 -6.47
CA PRO A 74 7.70 8.89 -5.58
C PRO A 74 7.22 7.58 -4.94
N GLU A 75 8.10 6.59 -4.79
CA GLU A 75 7.74 5.30 -4.19
C GLU A 75 7.11 5.43 -2.79
N ASN A 76 7.56 6.41 -2.03
CA ASN A 76 7.06 6.73 -0.69
C ASN A 76 5.96 7.80 -0.67
N TYR A 77 5.38 8.15 -1.84
CA TYR A 77 4.29 9.11 -1.87
C TYR A 77 3.09 8.55 -1.11
N PRO A 78 2.51 9.32 -0.16
CA PRO A 78 1.41 8.81 0.66
C PRO A 78 0.26 8.30 -0.21
N VAL A 79 -0.30 7.16 0.14
CA VAL A 79 -1.48 6.50 -0.49
C VAL A 79 -1.23 5.98 -1.91
N PHE A 80 -0.50 6.70 -2.77
CA PHE A 80 -0.39 6.39 -4.21
C PHE A 80 0.99 5.92 -4.63
N GLY A 81 2.00 6.07 -3.79
CA GLY A 81 3.35 5.55 -4.06
C GLY A 81 3.41 4.03 -3.97
N ALA A 82 4.34 3.42 -4.70
CA ALA A 82 4.49 1.97 -4.78
C ALA A 82 4.64 1.27 -3.41
N ASN A 83 5.18 1.98 -2.41
CA ASN A 83 5.41 1.44 -1.06
C ASN A 83 4.28 1.73 -0.07
N ALA A 84 3.26 2.52 -0.45
CA ALA A 84 2.25 3.05 0.48
C ALA A 84 1.48 1.98 1.26
N PHE A 85 1.20 0.83 0.63
CA PHE A 85 0.43 -0.27 1.21
C PHE A 85 1.19 -1.59 1.26
N ARG A 86 2.54 -1.53 1.26
CA ARG A 86 3.38 -2.72 1.36
C ARG A 86 3.80 -2.96 2.79
N THR A 87 3.73 -4.20 3.24
CA THR A 87 4.25 -4.61 4.54
C THR A 87 5.06 -5.90 4.44
N SER A 88 6.28 -5.88 4.98
CA SER A 88 7.14 -7.06 5.11
C SER A 88 7.33 -7.50 6.57
N THR A 89 6.80 -6.74 7.53
CA THR A 89 6.95 -7.02 8.96
C THR A 89 5.99 -8.13 9.40
N GLY A 90 6.52 -9.14 10.11
CA GLY A 90 5.76 -10.34 10.50
C GLY A 90 4.52 -10.06 11.35
N VAL A 91 4.59 -9.11 12.28
CA VAL A 91 3.46 -8.75 13.16
C VAL A 91 2.31 -8.14 12.35
N HIS A 92 2.61 -7.25 11.41
CA HIS A 92 1.61 -6.62 10.55
C HIS A 92 0.94 -7.64 9.64
N ALA A 93 1.74 -8.49 8.99
CA ALA A 93 1.22 -9.56 8.13
C ALA A 93 0.31 -10.53 8.90
N ALA A 94 0.69 -10.91 10.12
CA ALA A 94 -0.11 -11.78 10.97
C ALA A 94 -1.49 -11.19 11.31
N ALA A 95 -1.55 -9.88 11.58
CA ALA A 95 -2.81 -9.21 11.88
C ALA A 95 -3.73 -9.12 10.64
N ILE A 96 -3.17 -8.77 9.48
CA ILE A 96 -3.91 -8.73 8.21
C ILE A 96 -4.45 -10.12 7.85
N LEU A 97 -3.61 -11.15 7.94
CA LEU A 97 -3.99 -12.53 7.66
C LEU A 97 -5.11 -13.01 8.59
N LYS A 98 -4.99 -12.72 9.90
CA LYS A 98 -6.02 -13.07 10.89
C LYS A 98 -7.36 -12.38 10.59
N ALA A 99 -7.35 -11.13 10.14
CA ALA A 99 -8.56 -10.41 9.74
C ALA A 99 -9.19 -11.04 8.48
N ARG A 100 -8.36 -11.37 7.48
CA ARG A 100 -8.81 -12.07 6.25
C ARG A 100 -9.47 -13.42 6.56
N HIS A 101 -8.85 -14.24 7.41
CA HIS A 101 -9.40 -15.55 7.83
C HIS A 101 -10.71 -15.44 8.62
N LYS A 102 -10.96 -14.29 9.28
CA LYS A 102 -12.26 -14.00 9.91
C LYS A 102 -13.33 -13.52 8.93
N GLY A 103 -12.98 -13.31 7.66
CA GLY A 103 -13.88 -12.73 6.66
C GLY A 103 -14.11 -11.22 6.85
N ASP A 104 -13.31 -10.55 7.68
CA ASP A 104 -13.43 -9.11 7.92
C ASP A 104 -12.47 -8.33 7.02
N ALA A 105 -12.91 -8.13 5.77
CA ALA A 105 -12.14 -7.41 4.77
C ALA A 105 -11.86 -5.94 5.19
N ARG A 106 -12.82 -5.30 5.89
CA ARG A 106 -12.65 -3.93 6.37
C ARG A 106 -11.56 -3.85 7.44
N LEU A 107 -11.55 -4.78 8.38
CA LEU A 107 -10.50 -4.84 9.40
C LEU A 107 -9.14 -5.14 8.76
N ALA A 108 -9.08 -6.05 7.78
CA ALA A 108 -7.85 -6.36 7.07
C ALA A 108 -7.26 -5.14 6.36
N ASP A 109 -8.11 -4.24 5.88
CA ASP A 109 -7.72 -3.01 5.18
C ASP A 109 -7.27 -1.89 6.13
N LEU A 110 -7.80 -1.89 7.36
CA LEU A 110 -7.51 -0.87 8.38
C LEU A 110 -6.38 -1.23 9.34
N VAL A 111 -6.16 -2.52 9.56
CA VAL A 111 -5.20 -2.95 10.57
C VAL A 111 -3.77 -2.57 10.18
N TYR A 112 -3.09 -1.84 11.07
CA TYR A 112 -1.76 -1.25 10.83
C TYR A 112 -1.68 -0.28 9.63
N SER A 113 -2.81 0.24 9.16
CA SER A 113 -2.85 1.28 8.14
C SER A 113 -3.71 2.44 8.62
N GLY A 114 -3.20 3.65 8.54
CA GLY A 114 -3.98 4.86 8.80
C GLY A 114 -4.97 5.19 7.68
N VAL A 115 -4.86 4.49 6.55
CA VAL A 115 -5.67 4.69 5.34
C VAL A 115 -6.15 3.34 4.83
N PRO A 116 -7.47 3.12 4.67
CA PRO A 116 -7.99 1.92 4.01
C PRO A 116 -7.65 1.95 2.52
N ALA A 117 -6.83 1.00 2.06
CA ALA A 117 -6.35 0.97 0.68
C ALA A 117 -7.50 0.89 -0.34
N SER A 118 -8.51 0.04 -0.06
CA SER A 118 -9.63 -0.20 -0.97
C SER A 118 -10.49 1.05 -1.24
N MET A 119 -10.57 1.97 -0.28
CA MET A 119 -11.32 3.24 -0.45
C MET A 119 -10.78 4.10 -1.60
N PHE A 120 -9.50 3.92 -1.95
CA PHE A 120 -8.79 4.77 -2.90
C PHE A 120 -8.26 4.00 -4.11
N GLY A 121 -8.79 2.79 -4.36
CA GLY A 121 -8.44 1.99 -5.52
C GLY A 121 -7.13 1.22 -5.40
N SER A 122 -6.69 0.97 -4.17
CA SER A 122 -5.47 0.21 -3.85
C SER A 122 -5.76 -1.02 -3.02
N GLU A 123 -4.74 -1.83 -2.76
CA GLU A 123 -4.84 -3.02 -1.90
C GLU A 123 -3.60 -3.20 -1.02
N GLN A 124 -3.78 -3.82 0.13
CA GLN A 124 -2.68 -4.17 1.03
C GLN A 124 -1.86 -5.31 0.43
N LYS A 125 -0.55 -5.10 0.26
CA LYS A 125 0.42 -6.10 -0.22
C LYS A 125 1.30 -6.60 0.92
N ILE A 126 1.29 -7.91 1.12
CA ILE A 126 2.18 -8.57 2.08
C ILE A 126 3.41 -9.07 1.32
N GLU A 127 4.57 -8.57 1.67
CA GLU A 127 5.85 -8.94 1.09
C GLU A 127 6.64 -9.84 2.03
N ILE A 128 7.63 -10.54 1.47
CA ILE A 128 8.50 -11.45 2.20
C ILE A 128 9.92 -10.92 2.16
N GLY A 129 10.50 -10.60 3.32
CA GLY A 129 11.85 -10.09 3.47
C GLY A 129 12.48 -10.52 4.80
N PHE A 130 13.63 -9.98 5.14
CA PHE A 130 14.41 -10.39 6.33
C PHE A 130 13.66 -10.15 7.65
N MET A 131 12.71 -9.21 7.70
CA MET A 131 11.86 -8.95 8.87
C MET A 131 10.55 -9.75 8.90
N SER A 132 10.32 -10.59 7.91
CA SER A 132 9.10 -11.37 7.78
C SER A 132 9.05 -12.53 8.78
N GLY A 133 7.82 -12.89 9.15
CA GLY A 133 7.50 -14.11 9.88
C GLY A 133 6.80 -15.15 9.01
N LYS A 134 6.44 -16.29 9.58
CA LYS A 134 5.68 -17.36 8.88
C LYS A 134 4.40 -16.81 8.23
N SER A 135 3.71 -15.89 8.89
CA SER A 135 2.46 -15.30 8.39
C SER A 135 2.61 -14.57 7.04
N ASN A 136 3.76 -13.94 6.77
CA ASN A 136 4.01 -13.32 5.47
C ASN A 136 4.05 -14.38 4.36
N VAL A 137 4.73 -15.49 4.62
CA VAL A 137 4.87 -16.58 3.64
C VAL A 137 3.52 -17.27 3.43
N VAL A 138 2.80 -17.57 4.51
CA VAL A 138 1.46 -18.16 4.43
C VAL A 138 0.53 -17.28 3.61
N ALA A 139 0.44 -15.99 3.93
CA ALA A 139 -0.40 -15.05 3.18
C ALA A 139 -0.02 -14.96 1.69
N CYS A 140 1.27 -14.99 1.37
CA CYS A 140 1.76 -15.00 0.00
C CYS A 140 1.39 -16.28 -0.75
N LEU A 141 1.51 -17.45 -0.12
CA LEU A 141 1.15 -18.73 -0.72
C LEU A 141 -0.37 -18.82 -0.92
N GLU A 142 -1.16 -18.46 0.08
CA GLU A 142 -2.63 -18.44 -0.02
C GLU A 142 -3.12 -17.51 -1.14
N SER A 143 -2.55 -16.32 -1.28
CA SER A 143 -2.92 -15.37 -2.36
C SER A 143 -2.62 -15.91 -3.76
N ARG A 144 -1.71 -16.90 -3.87
CA ARG A 144 -1.37 -17.61 -5.12
C ARG A 144 -2.13 -18.93 -5.30
N GLY A 145 -3.05 -19.24 -4.38
CA GLY A 145 -3.77 -20.52 -4.38
C GLY A 145 -2.88 -21.75 -4.10
N ILE A 146 -1.76 -21.52 -3.38
CA ILE A 146 -0.82 -22.57 -3.00
C ILE A 146 -1.04 -22.87 -1.52
N GLU A 147 -1.30 -24.15 -1.20
CA GLU A 147 -1.45 -24.60 0.18
C GLU A 147 -0.13 -24.42 0.95
N PRO A 148 -0.14 -23.74 2.11
CA PRO A 148 1.07 -23.50 2.91
C PRO A 148 1.52 -24.77 3.63
N ASP A 149 2.47 -25.50 3.03
CA ASP A 149 3.18 -26.60 3.68
C ASP A 149 4.29 -26.08 4.60
N GLU A 150 4.47 -26.67 5.79
CA GLU A 150 5.46 -26.17 6.76
C GLU A 150 6.90 -26.17 6.24
N ASN A 151 7.29 -27.16 5.42
CA ASN A 151 8.63 -27.23 4.86
C ASN A 151 8.84 -26.17 3.78
N LEU A 152 7.82 -25.94 2.93
CA LEU A 152 7.85 -24.88 1.93
C LEU A 152 7.92 -23.50 2.59
N VAL A 153 7.09 -23.27 3.62
CA VAL A 153 7.11 -22.04 4.43
C VAL A 153 8.48 -21.81 5.04
N GLY A 154 9.07 -22.86 5.62
CA GLY A 154 10.42 -22.81 6.18
C GLY A 154 11.49 -22.41 5.14
N ARG A 155 11.49 -23.06 3.97
CA ARG A 155 12.46 -22.78 2.89
C ARG A 155 12.37 -21.33 2.40
N ILE A 156 11.17 -20.82 2.17
CA ILE A 156 10.97 -19.43 1.73
C ILE A 156 11.43 -18.45 2.82
N LEU A 157 11.11 -18.75 4.08
CA LEU A 157 11.51 -17.89 5.20
C LEU A 157 13.02 -17.87 5.40
N ASP A 158 13.69 -19.02 5.30
CA ASP A 158 15.15 -19.13 5.39
C ASP A 158 15.86 -18.34 4.28
N GLU A 159 15.32 -18.39 3.07
CA GLU A 159 15.83 -17.56 1.95
C GLU A 159 15.63 -16.07 2.25
N ALA A 160 14.46 -15.68 2.73
CA ALA A 160 14.17 -14.31 3.09
C ALA A 160 15.09 -13.77 4.21
N LYS A 161 15.43 -14.60 5.20
CA LYS A 161 16.35 -14.22 6.29
C LYS A 161 17.77 -13.96 5.84
N ARG A 162 18.18 -14.54 4.70
CA ARG A 162 19.49 -14.33 4.09
C ARG A 162 19.51 -13.17 3.09
N ALA A 163 18.34 -12.74 2.63
CA ALA A 163 18.22 -11.65 1.68
C ALA A 163 18.42 -10.29 2.36
N SER A 164 19.01 -9.34 1.63
CA SER A 164 19.13 -7.93 2.07
C SER A 164 17.91 -7.08 1.73
N THR A 165 17.03 -7.60 0.87
CA THR A 165 15.80 -6.94 0.40
C THR A 165 14.61 -7.89 0.47
N VAL A 166 13.43 -7.44 0.13
CA VAL A 166 12.27 -8.32 -0.07
C VAL A 166 12.52 -9.27 -1.25
N LEU A 167 12.03 -10.51 -1.14
CA LEU A 167 12.11 -11.48 -2.21
C LEU A 167 11.23 -11.04 -3.39
N SER A 168 11.78 -11.11 -4.60
CA SER A 168 10.98 -10.90 -5.81
C SER A 168 9.97 -12.04 -6.00
N GLU A 169 8.89 -11.74 -6.70
CA GLU A 169 7.89 -12.75 -7.05
C GLU A 169 8.51 -13.91 -7.83
N GLN A 170 9.40 -13.60 -8.78
CA GLN A 170 10.15 -14.60 -9.52
C GLN A 170 10.96 -15.53 -8.60
N ARG A 171 11.63 -14.98 -7.58
CA ARG A 171 12.42 -15.79 -6.63
C ARG A 171 11.54 -16.72 -5.81
N ILE A 172 10.38 -16.25 -5.39
CA ILE A 172 9.40 -17.07 -4.68
C ILE A 172 8.91 -18.22 -5.58
N ASP A 173 8.59 -17.93 -6.85
CA ASP A 173 8.15 -18.94 -7.83
C ASP A 173 9.23 -19.99 -8.08
N GLU A 174 10.51 -19.61 -8.18
CA GLU A 174 11.64 -20.53 -8.31
C GLU A 174 11.72 -21.49 -7.11
N ILE A 175 11.56 -20.97 -5.88
CA ILE A 175 11.58 -21.80 -4.65
C ILE A 175 10.42 -22.78 -4.65
N VAL A 176 9.20 -22.31 -4.98
CA VAL A 176 8.01 -23.16 -5.06
C VAL A 176 8.19 -24.26 -6.13
N ALA A 177 8.69 -23.91 -7.31
CA ALA A 177 8.93 -24.85 -8.39
C ALA A 177 9.99 -25.90 -8.02
N ALA A 178 11.07 -25.49 -7.36
CA ALA A 178 12.10 -26.39 -6.87
C ALA A 178 11.58 -27.35 -5.79
N TYR A 179 10.73 -26.83 -4.88
CA TYR A 179 10.10 -27.65 -3.83
C TYR A 179 9.20 -28.74 -4.43
N ARG A 180 8.35 -28.38 -5.41
CA ARG A 180 7.46 -29.32 -6.08
C ARG A 180 8.23 -30.42 -6.84
N ARG A 181 9.34 -30.08 -7.48
CA ARG A 181 10.21 -31.09 -8.16
C ARG A 181 10.89 -32.05 -7.18
N GLY A 182 11.29 -31.57 -6.00
CA GLY A 182 11.96 -32.40 -5.00
C GLY A 182 11.03 -33.27 -4.16
N GLY A 183 9.73 -33.00 -4.15
CA GLY A 183 8.71 -33.81 -3.45
C GLY A 183 8.11 -34.95 -4.27
N SER A 184 8.57 -35.16 -5.51
CA SER A 184 8.15 -36.23 -6.42
C SER A 184 9.11 -37.44 -6.44
N GLN A 185 9.95 -37.60 -5.38
CA GLN A 185 10.81 -38.78 -5.20
C GLN A 185 10.38 -39.58 -3.98
#